data_b9191ff19b9e145fb26fc3b1ccddbcf8
#
_entry.id   b9191ff19b9e145fb26fc3b1ccddbcf8
#
_cell.length_a   1.000
_cell.length_b   1.000
_cell.length_c   1.000
_cell.angle_alpha   90.00
_cell.angle_beta   90.00
_cell.angle_gamma   90.00
#
_symmetry.space_group_name_H-M   'P 1'
#
loop_
_entity.id
_entity.type
_entity.pdbx_description
1 polymer ?
#
loop_
_entity_poly.entity_id
_entity_poly.type
_entity_poly.pdbx_seq_one_letter_code
_entity_poly.pdbx_strand_id
1 'polypeptide(L)'
;MPQDKIEITPKDIEYAERILLPDGQTFDPERRDFIHNLDTIDLQAVPGSGKTTALLAKLLIIDRKLPFKDGSGILVISHTNSAIDEIRDKLCRHCHRLFAYPNFVGTIQSFVDRFLAIPYYSNKFKKAPLRIDNEIYEERHYRPPGAEGWLSNRNNADDILYKSRLIGEDELVMLSVVKFPLTNKSMRAYQSILKMKQDVRERGFLCFDDAYILAFEYMRQFPQIKTLLQKRFR
;
A
#
# COMPACT_ATOMS: atom_id res chain seq x y z
N MET A 1 -22.92 -18.43 0.56
CA MET A 1 -23.26 -18.60 1.98
C MET A 1 -23.57 -17.23 2.54
N PRO A 2 -24.61 -17.04 3.38
CA PRO A 2 -24.87 -15.75 3.99
C PRO A 2 -23.63 -15.36 4.81
N GLN A 3 -23.14 -14.14 4.63
CA GLN A 3 -22.05 -13.59 5.43
C GLN A 3 -22.55 -13.50 6.87
N ASP A 4 -21.84 -14.12 7.81
CA ASP A 4 -22.10 -13.92 9.24
C ASP A 4 -22.01 -12.41 9.53
N LYS A 5 -23.14 -11.82 9.92
CA LYS A 5 -23.20 -10.41 10.26
C LYS A 5 -22.45 -10.26 11.60
N ILE A 6 -21.35 -9.49 11.60
CA ILE A 6 -20.67 -9.13 12.83
C ILE A 6 -21.64 -8.26 13.63
N GLU A 7 -21.87 -8.62 14.88
CA GLU A 7 -22.67 -7.81 15.81
C GLU A 7 -21.78 -7.31 16.95
N ILE A 8 -21.81 -6.01 17.19
CA ILE A 8 -21.11 -5.38 18.30
C ILE A 8 -22.13 -5.12 19.40
N THR A 9 -21.93 -5.69 20.56
CA THR A 9 -22.83 -5.56 21.72
C THR A 9 -22.35 -4.46 22.67
N PRO A 10 -23.21 -3.92 23.55
CA PRO A 10 -22.79 -2.99 24.61
C PRO A 10 -21.65 -3.54 25.49
N LYS A 11 -21.66 -4.84 25.78
CA LYS A 11 -20.59 -5.50 26.53
C LYS A 11 -19.24 -5.51 25.81
N ASP A 12 -19.26 -5.54 24.48
CA ASP A 12 -18.03 -5.42 23.69
C ASP A 12 -17.44 -4.01 23.80
N ILE A 13 -18.30 -2.98 23.83
CA ILE A 13 -17.88 -1.59 24.02
C ILE A 13 -17.32 -1.38 25.43
N GLU A 14 -18.00 -1.85 26.48
CA GLU A 14 -17.52 -1.81 27.89
C GLU A 14 -16.15 -2.49 28.03
N TYR A 15 -15.93 -3.59 27.32
CA TYR A 15 -14.62 -4.27 27.28
C TYR A 15 -13.54 -3.37 26.68
N ALA A 16 -13.83 -2.71 25.56
CA ALA A 16 -12.89 -1.81 24.90
C ALA A 16 -12.61 -0.56 25.75
N GLU A 17 -13.62 -0.01 26.43
CA GLU A 17 -13.47 1.11 27.36
C GLU A 17 -12.48 0.78 28.48
N ARG A 18 -12.62 -0.38 29.12
CA ARG A 18 -11.69 -0.82 30.20
C ARG A 18 -10.25 -0.97 29.78
N ILE A 19 -9.99 -1.22 28.50
CA ILE A 19 -8.62 -1.43 27.99
C ILE A 19 -8.01 -0.11 27.48
N LEU A 20 -8.82 0.75 26.88
CA LEU A 20 -8.31 1.89 26.12
C LEU A 20 -8.52 3.22 26.80
N LEU A 21 -9.41 3.30 27.78
CA LEU A 21 -9.70 4.53 28.50
C LEU A 21 -9.20 4.46 29.95
N PRO A 22 -8.93 5.60 30.60
CA PRO A 22 -8.70 5.66 32.03
C PRO A 22 -9.87 5.11 32.83
N ASP A 23 -9.58 4.60 34.02
CA ASP A 23 -10.59 4.04 34.91
C ASP A 23 -11.80 4.98 35.12
N GLY A 24 -12.98 4.43 34.95
CA GLY A 24 -14.25 5.16 35.14
C GLY A 24 -14.66 6.05 33.94
N GLN A 25 -13.87 6.13 32.90
CA GLN A 25 -14.24 6.83 31.65
C GLN A 25 -14.98 5.91 30.69
N THR A 26 -15.90 6.50 29.91
CA THR A 26 -16.67 5.82 28.88
C THR A 26 -16.64 6.63 27.59
N PHE A 27 -16.87 5.96 26.47
CA PHE A 27 -17.08 6.66 25.20
C PHE A 27 -18.38 7.46 25.24
N ASP A 28 -18.36 8.66 24.67
CA ASP A 28 -19.58 9.43 24.44
C ASP A 28 -20.51 8.72 23.41
N PRO A 29 -21.78 9.16 23.30
CA PRO A 29 -22.74 8.54 22.38
C PRO A 29 -22.25 8.51 20.92
N GLU A 30 -21.63 9.59 20.44
CA GLU A 30 -21.15 9.70 19.05
C GLU A 30 -20.04 8.66 18.75
N ARG A 31 -19.09 8.48 19.66
CA ARG A 31 -18.05 7.45 19.52
C ARG A 31 -18.62 6.04 19.62
N ARG A 32 -19.61 5.81 20.50
CA ARG A 32 -20.29 4.52 20.61
C ARG A 32 -21.03 4.19 19.33
N ASP A 33 -21.72 5.15 18.71
CA ASP A 33 -22.40 4.99 17.43
C ASP A 33 -21.40 4.64 16.31
N PHE A 34 -20.24 5.32 16.27
CA PHE A 34 -19.17 4.99 15.34
C PHE A 34 -18.64 3.56 15.55
N ILE A 35 -18.41 3.16 16.80
CA ILE A 35 -17.90 1.80 17.12
C ILE A 35 -18.93 0.75 16.69
N HIS A 36 -20.20 1.00 16.94
CA HIS A 36 -21.31 0.10 16.59
C HIS A 36 -21.54 -0.03 15.09
N ASN A 37 -21.33 1.04 14.35
CA ASN A 37 -21.59 1.08 12.91
C ASN A 37 -20.51 0.29 12.14
N LEU A 38 -20.91 -0.77 11.44
CA LEU A 38 -20.05 -1.57 10.57
C LEU A 38 -20.30 -1.31 9.07
N ASP A 39 -21.16 -0.37 8.75
CA ASP A 39 -21.39 0.06 7.37
C ASP A 39 -20.27 0.99 6.88
N THR A 40 -20.23 1.23 5.57
CA THR A 40 -19.29 2.18 4.97
C THR A 40 -19.61 3.60 5.43
N ILE A 41 -18.67 4.24 6.09
CA ILE A 41 -18.79 5.62 6.56
C ILE A 41 -17.51 6.42 6.28
N ASP A 42 -17.67 7.73 6.09
CA ASP A 42 -16.58 8.70 6.11
C ASP A 42 -16.61 9.43 7.47
N LEU A 43 -15.58 9.20 8.29
CA LEU A 43 -15.48 9.80 9.62
C LEU A 43 -14.66 11.10 9.57
N GLN A 44 -15.34 12.22 9.51
CA GLN A 44 -14.74 13.54 9.63
C GLN A 44 -14.80 14.01 11.09
N ALA A 45 -13.66 14.35 11.65
CA ALA A 45 -13.59 14.86 13.03
C ALA A 45 -12.31 15.70 13.19
N VAL A 46 -12.37 16.70 14.06
CA VAL A 46 -11.23 17.58 14.35
C VAL A 46 -10.05 16.82 14.97
N PRO A 47 -8.81 17.28 14.80
CA PRO A 47 -7.65 16.73 15.50
C PRO A 47 -7.88 16.72 17.02
N GLY A 48 -7.48 15.64 17.70
CA GLY A 48 -7.66 15.50 19.15
C GLY A 48 -9.03 15.01 19.62
N SER A 49 -10.01 14.84 18.73
CA SER A 49 -11.36 14.37 19.10
C SER A 49 -11.45 12.88 19.49
N GLY A 50 -10.33 12.17 19.59
CA GLY A 50 -10.33 10.74 19.98
C GLY A 50 -10.72 9.75 18.88
N LYS A 51 -10.68 10.15 17.60
CA LYS A 51 -10.93 9.26 16.45
C LYS A 51 -10.10 7.98 16.50
N THR A 52 -8.80 8.14 16.75
CA THR A 52 -7.87 6.99 16.82
C THR A 52 -8.30 6.03 17.93
N THR A 53 -8.69 6.54 19.11
CA THR A 53 -9.12 5.69 20.21
C THR A 53 -10.42 4.93 19.90
N ALA A 54 -11.38 5.57 19.23
CA ALA A 54 -12.61 4.90 18.79
C ALA A 54 -12.33 3.83 17.70
N LEU A 55 -11.42 4.10 16.76
CA LEU A 55 -10.97 3.10 15.79
C LEU A 55 -10.26 1.91 16.47
N LEU A 56 -9.38 2.18 17.43
CA LEU A 56 -8.70 1.13 18.21
C LEU A 56 -9.70 0.26 18.98
N ALA A 57 -10.74 0.87 19.56
CA ALA A 57 -11.82 0.14 20.23
C ALA A 57 -12.55 -0.79 19.26
N LYS A 58 -12.88 -0.29 18.08
CA LYS A 58 -13.51 -1.07 17.02
C LYS A 58 -12.64 -2.26 16.58
N LEU A 59 -11.35 -2.04 16.36
CA LEU A 59 -10.40 -3.10 15.99
C LEU A 59 -10.23 -4.13 17.11
N LEU A 60 -10.17 -3.69 18.37
CA LEU A 60 -10.10 -4.57 19.54
C LEU A 60 -11.32 -5.47 19.66
N ILE A 61 -12.52 -4.92 19.42
CA ILE A 61 -13.77 -5.67 19.43
C ILE A 61 -13.81 -6.69 18.27
N ILE A 62 -13.41 -6.25 17.07
CA ILE A 62 -13.37 -7.12 15.88
C ILE A 62 -12.39 -8.28 16.08
N ASP A 63 -11.22 -8.06 16.70
CA ASP A 63 -10.26 -9.14 16.99
C ASP A 63 -10.91 -10.30 17.76
N ARG A 64 -11.82 -10.01 18.70
CA ARG A 64 -12.52 -11.04 19.45
C ARG A 64 -13.54 -11.84 18.64
N LYS A 65 -13.97 -11.30 17.49
CA LYS A 65 -14.90 -11.95 16.56
C LYS A 65 -14.17 -12.78 15.49
N LEU A 66 -12.83 -12.65 15.41
CA LEU A 66 -12.00 -13.43 14.50
C LEU A 66 -11.73 -14.86 15.03
N PRO A 67 -11.42 -15.84 14.16
CA PRO A 67 -11.51 -15.78 12.69
C PRO A 67 -12.95 -15.82 12.19
N PHE A 68 -13.20 -15.22 11.03
CA PHE A 68 -14.51 -15.33 10.40
C PHE A 68 -14.70 -16.71 9.78
N LYS A 69 -15.95 -17.23 9.82
CA LYS A 69 -16.27 -18.58 9.33
C LYS A 69 -16.05 -18.76 7.82
N ASP A 70 -16.13 -17.67 7.04
CA ASP A 70 -15.89 -17.68 5.61
C ASP A 70 -14.39 -17.57 5.24
N GLY A 71 -13.51 -17.50 6.24
CA GLY A 71 -12.07 -17.38 6.05
C GLY A 71 -11.61 -15.98 5.58
N SER A 72 -12.50 -15.00 5.50
CA SER A 72 -12.13 -13.62 5.18
C SER A 72 -11.36 -12.96 6.33
N GLY A 73 -10.65 -11.89 6.03
CA GLY A 73 -9.87 -11.11 6.99
C GLY A 73 -10.27 -9.65 7.00
N ILE A 74 -9.65 -8.92 7.90
CA ILE A 74 -9.76 -7.47 8.02
C ILE A 74 -8.57 -6.81 7.31
N LEU A 75 -8.85 -5.72 6.61
CA LEU A 75 -7.86 -4.86 5.97
C LEU A 75 -7.78 -3.53 6.73
N VAL A 76 -6.62 -3.27 7.33
CA VAL A 76 -6.31 -1.98 7.95
C VAL A 76 -5.12 -1.38 7.20
N ILE A 77 -5.34 -0.23 6.56
CA ILE A 77 -4.29 0.45 5.79
C ILE A 77 -4.16 1.91 6.19
N SER A 78 -2.93 2.41 6.17
CA SER A 78 -2.60 3.81 6.42
C SER A 78 -1.58 4.31 5.40
N HIS A 79 -1.45 5.63 5.29
CA HIS A 79 -0.38 6.25 4.49
C HIS A 79 0.98 6.16 5.16
N THR A 80 1.04 6.15 6.49
CA THR A 80 2.29 6.27 7.26
C THR A 80 2.57 5.04 8.12
N ASN A 81 3.85 4.72 8.29
CA ASN A 81 4.28 3.69 9.24
C ASN A 81 3.93 4.09 10.68
N SER A 82 4.09 5.37 11.05
CA SER A 82 3.80 5.85 12.41
C SER A 82 2.36 5.54 12.86
N ALA A 83 1.38 5.66 11.96
CA ALA A 83 -0.01 5.30 12.28
C ALA A 83 -0.19 3.78 12.47
N ILE A 84 0.51 2.97 11.69
CA ILE A 84 0.49 1.51 11.85
C ILE A 84 1.20 1.10 13.14
N ASP A 85 2.33 1.73 13.46
CA ASP A 85 3.07 1.47 14.70
C ASP A 85 2.24 1.85 15.92
N GLU A 86 1.53 2.99 15.89
CA GLU A 86 0.59 3.37 16.95
C GLU A 86 -0.50 2.31 17.18
N ILE A 87 -1.08 1.78 16.10
CA ILE A 87 -2.09 0.70 16.19
C ILE A 87 -1.45 -0.55 16.80
N ARG A 88 -0.26 -0.93 16.38
CA ARG A 88 0.45 -2.10 16.90
C ARG A 88 0.79 -1.94 18.37
N ASP A 89 1.39 -0.82 18.76
CA ASP A 89 1.83 -0.58 20.14
C ASP A 89 0.66 -0.62 21.14
N LYS A 90 -0.49 -0.07 20.74
CA LYS A 90 -1.68 -0.05 21.59
C LYS A 90 -2.46 -1.37 21.61
N LEU A 91 -2.43 -2.15 20.53
CA LEU A 91 -3.27 -3.34 20.39
C LEU A 91 -2.53 -4.67 20.44
N CYS A 92 -1.21 -4.73 20.23
CA CYS A 92 -0.49 -6.02 20.10
C CYS A 92 -0.62 -6.93 21.33
N ARG A 93 -0.78 -6.35 22.53
CA ARG A 93 -0.96 -7.11 23.77
C ARG A 93 -2.35 -7.75 23.91
N HIS A 94 -3.34 -7.24 23.19
CA HIS A 94 -4.75 -7.61 23.30
C HIS A 94 -5.32 -8.24 22.04
N CYS A 95 -4.73 -7.94 20.87
CA CYS A 95 -5.20 -8.35 19.55
C CYS A 95 -4.17 -9.26 18.87
N HIS A 96 -4.24 -10.56 19.14
CA HIS A 96 -3.31 -11.51 18.49
C HIS A 96 -3.80 -11.95 17.11
N ARG A 97 -5.12 -12.00 16.91
CA ARG A 97 -5.74 -12.47 15.68
C ARG A 97 -5.70 -11.42 14.58
N LEU A 98 -5.91 -10.14 14.91
CA LEU A 98 -5.87 -9.02 13.98
C LEU A 98 -4.55 -8.94 13.20
N PHE A 99 -3.44 -9.24 13.83
CA PHE A 99 -2.11 -9.22 13.21
C PHE A 99 -1.70 -10.53 12.55
N ALA A 100 -2.55 -11.55 12.63
CA ALA A 100 -2.32 -12.86 12.01
C ALA A 100 -3.07 -12.99 10.67
N TYR A 101 -2.62 -13.94 9.85
CA TYR A 101 -3.36 -14.34 8.64
C TYR A 101 -4.81 -14.76 9.02
N PRO A 102 -5.83 -14.40 8.23
CA PRO A 102 -5.82 -13.78 6.89
C PRO A 102 -5.82 -12.25 6.88
N ASN A 103 -5.78 -11.59 8.05
CA ASN A 103 -5.85 -10.15 8.16
C ASN A 103 -4.59 -9.46 7.61
N PHE A 104 -4.69 -8.17 7.37
CA PHE A 104 -3.58 -7.34 6.98
C PHE A 104 -3.66 -5.98 7.67
N VAL A 105 -2.59 -5.62 8.38
CA VAL A 105 -2.40 -4.31 9.01
C VAL A 105 -1.07 -3.74 8.52
N GLY A 106 -1.11 -2.68 7.73
CA GLY A 106 0.10 -2.12 7.12
C GLY A 106 -0.16 -0.84 6.34
N THR A 107 0.90 -0.34 5.68
CA THR A 107 0.77 0.84 4.81
C THR A 107 0.16 0.47 3.46
N ILE A 108 -0.36 1.48 2.73
CA ILE A 108 -0.83 1.31 1.35
C ILE A 108 0.32 0.74 0.49
N GLN A 109 1.55 1.26 0.65
CA GLN A 109 2.72 0.75 -0.08
C GLN A 109 2.94 -0.74 0.20
N SER A 110 2.97 -1.14 1.47
CA SER A 110 3.19 -2.55 1.84
C SER A 110 2.06 -3.48 1.36
N PHE A 111 0.82 -2.97 1.26
CA PHE A 111 -0.29 -3.69 0.66
C PHE A 111 -0.07 -3.88 -0.85
N VAL A 112 0.27 -2.81 -1.57
CA VAL A 112 0.55 -2.86 -3.02
C VAL A 112 1.71 -3.81 -3.31
N ASP A 113 2.80 -3.70 -2.55
CA ASP A 113 3.96 -4.58 -2.72
C ASP A 113 3.58 -6.04 -2.53
N ARG A 114 2.93 -6.37 -1.42
CA ARG A 114 2.64 -7.75 -1.02
C ARG A 114 1.63 -8.45 -1.92
N PHE A 115 0.56 -7.75 -2.31
CA PHE A 115 -0.57 -8.38 -2.98
C PHE A 115 -0.62 -8.15 -4.48
N LEU A 116 0.11 -7.18 -4.99
CA LEU A 116 0.03 -6.78 -6.40
C LEU A 116 1.41 -6.77 -7.08
N ALA A 117 2.32 -5.90 -6.65
CA ALA A 117 3.58 -5.66 -7.37
C ALA A 117 4.52 -6.87 -7.34
N ILE A 118 4.82 -7.42 -6.16
CA ILE A 118 5.73 -8.57 -6.02
C ILE A 118 5.17 -9.82 -6.72
N PRO A 119 3.90 -10.21 -6.56
CA PRO A 119 3.33 -11.33 -7.30
C PRO A 119 3.41 -11.17 -8.81
N TYR A 120 3.08 -9.98 -9.34
CA TYR A 120 3.15 -9.71 -10.77
C TYR A 120 4.60 -9.73 -11.28
N TYR A 121 5.51 -9.05 -10.58
CA TYR A 121 6.93 -9.06 -10.90
C TYR A 121 7.47 -10.50 -10.94
N SER A 122 7.18 -11.28 -9.90
CA SER A 122 7.65 -12.68 -9.80
C SER A 122 7.10 -13.57 -10.92
N ASN A 123 5.85 -13.33 -11.32
CA ASN A 123 5.27 -14.04 -12.46
C ASN A 123 5.95 -13.65 -13.78
N LYS A 124 6.24 -12.37 -13.98
CA LYS A 124 6.84 -11.84 -15.21
C LYS A 124 8.32 -12.22 -15.34
N PHE A 125 9.11 -12.01 -14.28
CA PHE A 125 10.57 -12.19 -14.31
C PHE A 125 11.05 -13.52 -13.71
N LYS A 126 10.13 -14.38 -13.26
CA LYS A 126 10.42 -15.71 -12.64
C LYS A 126 11.36 -15.65 -11.41
N LYS A 127 11.41 -14.49 -10.77
CA LYS A 127 12.15 -14.24 -9.52
C LYS A 127 11.50 -13.09 -8.75
N ALA A 128 11.69 -13.05 -7.43
CA ALA A 128 11.25 -11.91 -6.63
C ALA A 128 12.12 -10.66 -6.91
N PRO A 129 11.58 -9.44 -6.75
CA PRO A 129 12.40 -8.24 -6.76
C PRO A 129 13.40 -8.28 -5.59
N LEU A 130 14.58 -7.71 -5.79
CA LEU A 130 15.61 -7.63 -4.75
C LEU A 130 15.26 -6.54 -3.72
N ARG A 131 14.76 -5.41 -4.22
CA ARG A 131 14.41 -4.29 -3.36
C ARG A 131 13.37 -3.38 -4.01
N ILE A 132 12.43 -2.88 -3.21
CA ILE A 132 11.50 -1.81 -3.57
C ILE A 132 11.81 -0.63 -2.64
N ASP A 133 12.55 0.37 -3.16
CA ASP A 133 13.08 1.47 -2.37
C ASP A 133 13.57 2.58 -3.29
N ASN A 134 13.19 3.85 -3.03
CA ASN A 134 13.50 4.95 -3.92
C ASN A 134 15.01 5.28 -3.93
N GLU A 135 15.65 5.31 -2.76
CA GLU A 135 17.06 5.69 -2.63
C GLU A 135 17.96 4.65 -3.31
N ILE A 136 17.74 3.37 -2.99
CA ILE A 136 18.49 2.28 -3.60
C ILE A 136 18.23 2.20 -5.11
N TYR A 137 17.00 2.47 -5.55
CA TYR A 137 16.68 2.54 -6.96
C TYR A 137 17.47 3.63 -7.68
N GLU A 138 17.57 4.84 -7.09
CA GLU A 138 18.35 5.95 -7.66
C GLU A 138 19.84 5.61 -7.76
N GLU A 139 20.41 4.98 -6.75
CA GLU A 139 21.82 4.54 -6.75
C GLU A 139 22.16 3.52 -7.85
N ARG A 140 21.15 2.81 -8.39
CA ARG A 140 21.34 1.81 -9.47
C ARG A 140 21.33 2.40 -10.85
N HIS A 141 21.00 3.67 -10.99
CA HIS A 141 21.04 4.36 -12.27
C HIS A 141 22.47 4.78 -12.62
N TYR A 142 22.72 4.78 -13.92
CA TYR A 142 23.96 5.27 -14.51
C TYR A 142 23.66 6.05 -15.79
N ARG A 143 24.56 6.88 -16.23
CA ARG A 143 24.43 7.57 -17.51
C ARG A 143 24.72 6.58 -18.63
N PRO A 144 23.71 6.14 -19.39
CA PRO A 144 23.90 5.05 -20.32
C PRO A 144 24.71 5.52 -21.55
N PRO A 145 25.67 4.70 -22.05
CA PRO A 145 26.38 4.97 -23.28
C PRO A 145 25.40 5.18 -24.43
N GLY A 146 25.59 6.25 -25.20
CA GLY A 146 24.66 6.64 -26.27
C GLY A 146 23.59 7.67 -25.90
N ALA A 147 23.43 7.96 -24.61
CA ALA A 147 22.64 9.09 -24.13
C ALA A 147 23.52 10.21 -23.53
N GLU A 148 24.80 9.98 -23.33
CA GLU A 148 25.71 10.91 -22.64
C GLU A 148 25.70 12.31 -23.25
N GLY A 149 25.90 12.46 -24.56
CA GLY A 149 25.89 13.75 -25.22
C GLY A 149 24.53 14.45 -25.17
N TRP A 150 23.44 13.69 -25.19
CA TRP A 150 22.11 14.26 -25.06
C TRP A 150 21.82 14.71 -23.62
N LEU A 151 22.27 13.96 -22.61
CA LEU A 151 22.14 14.29 -21.20
C LEU A 151 23.05 15.46 -20.80
N SER A 152 24.29 15.51 -21.28
CA SER A 152 25.26 16.55 -20.94
C SER A 152 24.83 17.96 -21.34
N ASN A 153 23.97 18.08 -22.34
CA ASN A 153 23.39 19.34 -22.79
C ASN A 153 22.14 19.77 -21.99
N ARG A 154 21.85 19.13 -20.84
CA ARG A 154 20.65 19.39 -20.05
C ARG A 154 21.00 19.57 -18.58
N ASN A 155 20.52 20.69 -17.99
CA ASN A 155 20.70 20.99 -16.58
C ASN A 155 19.91 20.05 -15.65
N ASN A 156 18.90 19.33 -16.18
CA ASN A 156 18.04 18.39 -15.45
C ASN A 156 18.28 16.93 -15.85
N ALA A 157 19.49 16.59 -16.29
CA ALA A 157 19.82 15.24 -16.75
C ALA A 157 19.53 14.16 -15.71
N ASP A 158 19.91 14.41 -14.46
CA ASP A 158 19.70 13.48 -13.37
C ASP A 158 18.22 13.32 -13.04
N ASP A 159 17.44 14.40 -13.06
CA ASP A 159 15.97 14.34 -12.93
C ASP A 159 15.33 13.46 -14.02
N ILE A 160 15.81 13.58 -15.25
CA ILE A 160 15.31 12.76 -16.36
C ILE A 160 15.61 11.28 -16.11
N LEU A 161 16.80 10.96 -15.67
CA LEU A 161 17.19 9.59 -15.37
C LEU A 161 16.42 9.02 -14.16
N TYR A 162 16.36 9.77 -13.06
CA TYR A 162 15.79 9.25 -11.81
C TYR A 162 14.27 9.28 -11.79
N LYS A 163 13.63 10.32 -12.36
CA LYS A 163 12.17 10.50 -12.33
C LYS A 163 11.42 9.88 -13.49
N SER A 164 12.12 9.45 -14.56
CA SER A 164 11.47 8.69 -15.63
C SER A 164 11.11 7.28 -15.16
N ARG A 165 9.97 6.80 -15.63
CA ARG A 165 9.43 5.48 -15.32
C ARG A 165 9.18 4.69 -16.60
N LEU A 166 9.29 3.39 -16.47
CA LEU A 166 9.01 2.46 -17.58
C LEU A 166 7.58 1.94 -17.45
N ILE A 167 6.73 2.27 -18.42
CA ILE A 167 5.38 1.71 -18.56
C ILE A 167 5.41 0.61 -19.60
N GLY A 168 4.85 -0.55 -19.26
CA GLY A 168 4.97 -1.72 -20.11
C GLY A 168 6.44 -2.14 -20.29
N GLU A 169 6.85 -2.32 -21.53
CA GLU A 169 8.20 -2.77 -21.86
C GLU A 169 9.02 -1.74 -22.67
N ASP A 170 8.37 -0.76 -23.28
CA ASP A 170 8.99 0.11 -24.27
C ASP A 170 8.65 1.59 -24.16
N GLU A 171 7.93 2.00 -23.12
CA GLU A 171 7.49 3.37 -22.98
C GLU A 171 8.10 4.04 -21.75
N LEU A 172 8.83 5.15 -21.97
CA LEU A 172 9.35 6.02 -20.93
C LEU A 172 8.41 7.21 -20.71
N VAL A 173 8.03 7.42 -19.48
CA VAL A 173 7.21 8.55 -19.04
C VAL A 173 7.82 9.25 -17.83
N MET A 174 7.44 10.50 -17.58
CA MET A 174 7.65 11.15 -16.30
C MET A 174 6.31 11.25 -15.58
N LEU A 175 6.25 10.78 -14.34
CA LEU A 175 5.04 10.88 -13.49
C LEU A 175 4.86 12.28 -12.89
N SER A 176 5.37 13.30 -13.55
CA SER A 176 5.19 14.71 -13.21
C SER A 176 4.40 15.41 -14.32
N VAL A 177 4.01 16.65 -14.08
CA VAL A 177 3.32 17.51 -15.07
C VAL A 177 4.18 17.73 -16.34
N VAL A 178 5.48 17.44 -16.26
CA VAL A 178 6.44 17.59 -17.37
C VAL A 178 6.45 16.30 -18.19
N LYS A 179 6.16 16.40 -19.48
CA LYS A 179 6.29 15.26 -20.40
C LYS A 179 7.77 14.82 -20.48
N PHE A 180 7.96 13.51 -20.67
CA PHE A 180 9.30 12.98 -20.95
C PHE A 180 9.87 13.70 -22.18
N PRO A 181 11.06 14.33 -22.05
CA PRO A 181 11.53 15.28 -23.04
C PRO A 181 11.99 14.65 -24.36
N LEU A 182 12.05 13.31 -24.42
CA LEU A 182 12.47 12.55 -25.57
C LEU A 182 11.28 11.77 -26.14
N THR A 183 10.60 12.31 -27.13
CA THR A 183 9.40 11.70 -27.71
C THR A 183 9.71 10.73 -28.86
N ASN A 184 10.85 10.92 -29.53
CA ASN A 184 11.25 10.04 -30.63
C ASN A 184 11.88 8.76 -30.10
N LYS A 185 11.09 7.70 -30.08
CA LYS A 185 11.51 6.37 -29.59
C LYS A 185 12.69 5.78 -30.40
N SER A 186 12.92 6.20 -31.65
CA SER A 186 14.03 5.70 -32.48
C SER A 186 15.37 6.39 -32.18
N MET A 187 15.38 7.45 -31.39
CA MET A 187 16.65 8.11 -31.01
C MET A 187 17.51 7.21 -30.15
N ARG A 188 18.83 7.20 -30.47
CA ARG A 188 19.82 6.43 -29.67
C ARG A 188 19.76 6.73 -28.19
N ALA A 189 19.58 8.00 -27.82
CA ALA A 189 19.47 8.40 -26.42
C ALA A 189 18.23 7.80 -25.74
N TYR A 190 17.05 7.79 -26.42
CA TYR A 190 15.85 7.14 -25.89
C TYR A 190 16.08 5.65 -25.65
N GLN A 191 16.58 4.95 -26.66
CA GLN A 191 16.83 3.51 -26.58
C GLN A 191 17.85 3.15 -25.49
N SER A 192 18.86 3.99 -25.29
CA SER A 192 19.87 3.77 -24.25
C SER A 192 19.30 3.98 -22.84
N ILE A 193 18.45 5.00 -22.63
CA ILE A 193 17.76 5.22 -21.33
C ILE A 193 16.74 4.10 -21.09
N LEU A 194 15.99 3.71 -22.11
CA LEU A 194 15.03 2.61 -22.03
C LEU A 194 15.73 1.32 -21.57
N LYS A 195 16.81 0.95 -22.23
CA LYS A 195 17.58 -0.25 -21.91
C LYS A 195 18.12 -0.20 -20.47
N MET A 196 18.63 0.94 -20.03
CA MET A 196 19.09 1.11 -18.64
C MET A 196 17.94 0.88 -17.65
N LYS A 197 16.74 1.45 -17.91
CA LYS A 197 15.57 1.23 -17.05
C LYS A 197 15.09 -0.23 -17.02
N GLN A 198 15.11 -0.88 -18.18
CA GLN A 198 14.82 -2.32 -18.28
C GLN A 198 15.81 -3.15 -17.46
N ASP A 199 17.12 -2.88 -17.61
CA ASP A 199 18.18 -3.57 -16.85
C ASP A 199 18.02 -3.41 -15.33
N VAL A 200 17.78 -2.18 -14.85
CA VAL A 200 17.55 -1.92 -13.42
C VAL A 200 16.34 -2.70 -12.91
N ARG A 201 15.22 -2.67 -13.67
CA ARG A 201 14.00 -3.41 -13.34
C ARG A 201 14.23 -4.92 -13.37
N GLU A 202 14.87 -5.45 -14.42
CA GLU A 202 15.16 -6.88 -14.55
C GLU A 202 16.09 -7.39 -13.46
N ARG A 203 17.02 -6.57 -12.99
CA ARG A 203 17.89 -6.89 -11.84
C ARG A 203 17.13 -6.92 -10.52
N GLY A 204 15.92 -6.40 -10.47
CA GLY A 204 15.04 -6.48 -9.30
C GLY A 204 15.04 -5.24 -8.43
N PHE A 205 15.54 -4.11 -8.94
CA PHE A 205 15.47 -2.84 -8.23
C PHE A 205 14.28 -2.03 -8.74
N LEU A 206 13.38 -1.68 -7.84
CA LEU A 206 12.15 -0.95 -8.12
C LEU A 206 12.05 0.26 -7.19
N CYS A 207 11.51 1.36 -7.67
CA CYS A 207 11.00 2.43 -6.81
C CYS A 207 9.53 2.18 -6.46
N PHE A 208 8.97 3.01 -5.59
CA PHE A 208 7.56 2.90 -5.22
C PHE A 208 6.61 3.11 -6.41
N ASP A 209 6.93 4.04 -7.31
CA ASP A 209 6.15 4.26 -8.52
C ASP A 209 6.15 3.04 -9.44
N ASP A 210 7.30 2.36 -9.60
CA ASP A 210 7.38 1.13 -10.37
C ASP A 210 6.48 0.03 -9.77
N ALA A 211 6.41 -0.06 -8.45
CA ALA A 211 5.52 -1.00 -7.77
C ALA A 211 4.05 -0.69 -8.07
N TYR A 212 3.64 0.59 -8.06
CA TYR A 212 2.29 0.98 -8.47
C TYR A 212 2.01 0.69 -9.95
N ILE A 213 2.96 0.97 -10.84
CA ILE A 213 2.83 0.66 -12.27
C ILE A 213 2.61 -0.84 -12.48
N LEU A 214 3.43 -1.68 -11.84
CA LEU A 214 3.28 -3.14 -11.90
C LEU A 214 1.95 -3.61 -11.32
N ALA A 215 1.48 -3.00 -10.25
CA ALA A 215 0.18 -3.30 -9.66
C ALA A 215 -0.98 -2.97 -10.61
N PHE A 216 -0.92 -1.83 -11.29
CA PHE A 216 -1.92 -1.46 -12.32
C PHE A 216 -1.88 -2.41 -13.52
N GLU A 217 -0.69 -2.77 -14.00
CA GLU A 217 -0.52 -3.77 -15.07
C GLU A 217 -1.14 -5.11 -14.65
N TYR A 218 -0.88 -5.55 -13.41
CA TYR A 218 -1.42 -6.79 -12.87
C TYR A 218 -2.94 -6.80 -12.85
N MET A 219 -3.57 -5.76 -12.30
CA MET A 219 -5.03 -5.65 -12.24
C MET A 219 -5.67 -5.51 -13.62
N ARG A 220 -4.99 -4.86 -14.57
CA ARG A 220 -5.45 -4.74 -15.96
C ARG A 220 -5.38 -6.09 -16.69
N GLN A 221 -4.31 -6.82 -16.52
CA GLN A 221 -4.10 -8.12 -17.17
C GLN A 221 -4.94 -9.23 -16.55
N PHE A 222 -5.19 -9.15 -15.24
CA PHE A 222 -5.91 -10.14 -14.44
C PHE A 222 -7.03 -9.49 -13.60
N PRO A 223 -8.15 -9.09 -14.22
CA PRO A 223 -9.22 -8.37 -13.51
C PRO A 223 -9.78 -9.12 -12.30
N GLN A 224 -9.71 -10.47 -12.30
CA GLN A 224 -10.14 -11.32 -11.19
C GLN A 224 -9.41 -11.06 -9.87
N ILE A 225 -8.22 -10.45 -9.90
CA ILE A 225 -7.45 -10.10 -8.70
C ILE A 225 -8.25 -9.17 -7.79
N LYS A 226 -8.96 -8.19 -8.37
CA LYS A 226 -9.83 -7.30 -7.60
C LYS A 226 -10.89 -8.08 -6.82
N THR A 227 -11.56 -9.02 -7.49
CA THR A 227 -12.59 -9.87 -6.85
C THR A 227 -12.01 -10.77 -5.77
N LEU A 228 -10.80 -11.30 -5.97
CA LEU A 228 -10.12 -12.12 -4.97
C LEU A 228 -9.76 -11.30 -3.72
N LEU A 229 -9.25 -10.08 -3.90
CA LEU A 229 -8.95 -9.18 -2.77
C LEU A 229 -10.22 -8.75 -2.03
N GLN A 230 -11.32 -8.45 -2.75
CA GLN A 230 -12.61 -8.13 -2.15
C GLN A 230 -13.23 -9.31 -1.39
N LYS A 231 -12.98 -10.55 -1.83
CA LYS A 231 -13.42 -11.75 -1.09
C LYS A 231 -12.54 -12.04 0.13
N ARG A 232 -11.26 -11.69 0.04
CA ARG A 232 -10.32 -11.91 1.12
C ARG A 232 -10.53 -10.95 2.28
N PHE A 233 -10.89 -9.70 2.01
CA PHE A 233 -10.98 -8.64 3.01
C PHE A 233 -12.39 -8.07 3.10
N ARG A 234 -12.83 -7.85 4.34
CA ARG A 234 -14.08 -7.19 4.70
C ARG A 234 -13.83 -5.75 5.15
#